data_1581beb66e92415ec465325535ddb3ed
#
_entry.id   1581beb66e92415ec465325535ddb3ed
#
_cell.length_a   1.000
_cell.length_b   1.000
_cell.length_c   1.000
_cell.angle_alpha   90.00
_cell.angle_beta   90.00
_cell.angle_gamma   90.00
#
_symmetry.space_group_name_H-M   'P 1'
#
loop_
_entity.id
_entity.type
_entity.pdbx_description
1 polymer ?
#
loop_
_entity_poly.entity_id
_entity_poly.type
_entity_poly.pdbx_seq_one_letter_code
_entity_poly.pdbx_strand_id
1 'polypeptide(L)'
;MSEAYIDPDRAAWDIFKSLPKDQPIQMLNLIRLKPRAEYPPDHPDHGKDLTGLDAYRAYGRTTAHIFKRVGGRQVWAGKPQVMVTGPQAEAWDLAFIAEYPTSGAFIEMVRDPEYRELVRHRTAGVADSRLLRLAPVAPGEGFGE
;
A
#
# COMPACT_ATOMS: atom_id res chain seq x y z
N MET A 1 -22.01 -4.33 7.51
CA MET A 1 -20.83 -4.75 6.72
C MET A 1 -20.00 -3.54 6.37
N SER A 2 -18.73 -3.60 6.69
CA SER A 2 -17.84 -2.52 6.28
C SER A 2 -17.41 -2.72 4.83
N GLU A 3 -17.31 -1.63 4.11
CA GLU A 3 -16.82 -1.63 2.73
C GLU A 3 -15.31 -1.87 2.71
N ALA A 4 -14.84 -2.67 1.76
CA ALA A 4 -13.41 -2.91 1.57
C ALA A 4 -12.81 -1.81 0.69
N TYR A 5 -11.61 -1.36 1.03
CA TYR A 5 -10.87 -0.35 0.29
C TYR A 5 -9.56 -0.94 -0.19
N ILE A 6 -9.45 -1.15 -1.49
CA ILE A 6 -8.28 -1.79 -2.10
C ILE A 6 -7.47 -0.78 -2.91
N ASP A 7 -8.14 0.05 -3.68
CA ASP A 7 -7.53 1.02 -4.59
C ASP A 7 -7.97 2.44 -4.25
N PRO A 8 -7.21 3.46 -4.68
CA PRO A 8 -7.62 4.85 -4.47
C PRO A 8 -8.98 5.13 -5.10
N ASP A 9 -9.85 5.82 -4.38
CA ASP A 9 -11.05 6.35 -5.02
C ASP A 9 -10.69 7.58 -5.86
N ARG A 10 -11.53 7.89 -6.84
CA ARG A 10 -11.23 8.93 -7.81
C ARG A 10 -11.12 10.32 -7.16
N ALA A 11 -12.00 10.62 -6.23
CA ALA A 11 -11.99 11.94 -5.57
C ALA A 11 -10.72 12.13 -4.75
N ALA A 12 -10.32 11.11 -3.98
CA ALA A 12 -9.09 11.16 -3.19
C ALA A 12 -7.87 11.24 -4.11
N TRP A 13 -7.87 10.51 -5.23
CA TRP A 13 -6.76 10.54 -6.19
C TRP A 13 -6.63 11.92 -6.83
N ASP A 14 -7.74 12.58 -7.16
CA ASP A 14 -7.72 13.94 -7.69
C ASP A 14 -7.14 14.93 -6.68
N ILE A 15 -7.48 14.79 -5.40
CA ILE A 15 -6.89 15.60 -4.33
C ILE A 15 -5.39 15.31 -4.24
N PHE A 16 -4.99 14.04 -4.25
CA PHE A 16 -3.59 13.63 -4.21
C PHE A 16 -2.79 14.32 -5.31
N LYS A 17 -3.29 14.30 -6.55
CA LYS A 17 -2.62 14.92 -7.69
C LYS A 17 -2.59 16.44 -7.61
N SER A 18 -3.51 17.06 -6.87
CA SER A 18 -3.55 18.53 -6.71
C SER A 18 -2.55 19.04 -5.68
N LEU A 19 -2.06 18.16 -4.79
CA LEU A 19 -1.06 18.52 -3.80
C LEU A 19 0.32 18.67 -4.45
N PRO A 20 1.27 19.37 -3.81
CA PRO A 20 2.60 19.57 -4.41
C PRO A 20 3.25 18.24 -4.83
N LYS A 21 3.84 18.22 -6.03
CA LYS A 21 4.44 17.02 -6.61
C LYS A 21 5.95 16.95 -6.40
N ASP A 22 6.56 18.02 -5.95
CA ASP A 22 8.01 18.17 -5.79
C ASP A 22 8.47 18.03 -4.33
N GLN A 23 7.58 17.63 -3.44
CA GLN A 23 7.86 17.47 -2.01
C GLN A 23 7.95 16.00 -1.64
N PRO A 24 8.80 15.62 -0.66
CA PRO A 24 8.79 14.26 -0.12
C PRO A 24 7.44 13.92 0.48
N ILE A 25 7.06 12.65 0.35
CA ILE A 25 5.84 12.15 1.00
C ILE A 25 6.14 10.83 1.69
N GLN A 26 5.37 10.57 2.75
CA GLN A 26 5.35 9.27 3.42
C GLN A 26 3.95 8.71 3.29
N MET A 27 3.87 7.45 2.88
CA MET A 27 2.60 6.76 2.68
C MET A 27 2.45 5.71 3.77
N LEU A 28 1.52 5.95 4.69
CA LEU A 28 1.19 4.99 5.74
C LEU A 28 0.25 3.94 5.17
N ASN A 29 0.65 2.69 5.28
CA ASN A 29 -0.10 1.54 4.79
C ASN A 29 -0.58 0.68 5.95
N LEU A 30 -1.87 0.35 5.94
CA LEU A 30 -2.46 -0.68 6.79
C LEU A 30 -3.08 -1.69 5.85
N ILE A 31 -2.71 -2.97 6.00
CA ILE A 31 -3.11 -4.03 5.06
C ILE A 31 -3.74 -5.19 5.82
N ARG A 32 -4.92 -5.61 5.40
CA ARG A 32 -5.52 -6.88 5.80
C ARG A 32 -5.49 -7.83 4.61
N LEU A 33 -5.01 -9.04 4.84
CA LEU A 33 -4.81 -10.03 3.79
C LEU A 33 -5.99 -10.98 3.71
N LYS A 34 -6.29 -11.44 2.50
CA LYS A 34 -7.24 -12.54 2.29
C LYS A 34 -6.62 -13.83 2.80
N PRO A 35 -7.43 -14.77 3.37
CA PRO A 35 -6.89 -16.08 3.72
C PRO A 35 -6.38 -16.84 2.49
N ARG A 36 -7.07 -16.68 1.34
CA ARG A 36 -6.68 -17.29 0.06
C ARG A 36 -6.61 -16.21 -1.00
N ALA A 37 -5.54 -16.24 -1.80
CA ALA A 37 -5.40 -15.31 -2.93
C ALA A 37 -6.47 -15.60 -3.99
N GLU A 38 -7.00 -14.53 -4.58
CA GLU A 38 -8.07 -14.63 -5.58
C GLU A 38 -7.60 -13.97 -6.87
N TYR A 39 -6.86 -14.73 -7.70
CA TYR A 39 -6.41 -14.25 -9.00
C TYR A 39 -7.51 -14.43 -10.05
N PRO A 40 -7.66 -13.47 -10.97
CA PRO A 40 -8.65 -13.62 -12.04
C PRO A 40 -8.24 -14.70 -13.04
N PRO A 41 -9.21 -15.24 -13.83
CA PRO A 41 -8.93 -16.36 -14.75
C PRO A 41 -7.84 -16.09 -15.78
N ASP A 42 -7.60 -14.84 -16.15
CA ASP A 42 -6.57 -14.48 -17.13
C ASP A 42 -5.17 -14.34 -16.52
N HIS A 43 -5.03 -14.49 -15.19
CA HIS A 43 -3.73 -14.36 -14.53
C HIS A 43 -3.03 -15.72 -14.48
N PRO A 44 -1.69 -15.77 -14.70
CA PRO A 44 -0.94 -17.05 -14.63
C PRO A 44 -1.08 -17.78 -13.30
N ASP A 45 -1.30 -17.06 -12.20
CA ASP A 45 -1.41 -17.67 -10.88
C ASP A 45 -2.85 -18.06 -10.50
N HIS A 46 -3.81 -17.88 -11.43
CA HIS A 46 -5.16 -18.34 -11.23
C HIS A 46 -5.22 -19.84 -10.94
N GLY A 47 -5.96 -20.23 -9.95
CA GLY A 47 -6.14 -21.64 -9.60
C GLY A 47 -5.00 -22.24 -8.78
N LYS A 48 -3.93 -21.51 -8.54
CA LYS A 48 -2.85 -21.96 -7.63
C LYS A 48 -3.29 -21.86 -6.18
N ASP A 49 -2.78 -22.78 -5.36
CA ASP A 49 -3.08 -22.81 -3.94
C ASP A 49 -2.19 -21.83 -3.18
N LEU A 50 -2.51 -20.54 -3.27
CA LEU A 50 -1.74 -19.46 -2.66
C LEU A 50 -2.57 -18.73 -1.60
N THR A 51 -1.89 -18.28 -0.54
CA THR A 51 -2.52 -17.44 0.47
C THR A 51 -2.47 -15.97 0.03
N GLY A 52 -3.28 -15.13 0.71
CA GLY A 52 -3.20 -13.69 0.51
C GLY A 52 -1.79 -13.16 0.81
N LEU A 53 -1.13 -13.71 1.84
CA LEU A 53 0.24 -13.33 2.16
C LEU A 53 1.22 -13.70 1.03
N ASP A 54 1.06 -14.89 0.43
CA ASP A 54 1.89 -15.30 -0.71
C ASP A 54 1.76 -14.30 -1.86
N ALA A 55 0.53 -13.88 -2.17
CA ALA A 55 0.26 -12.92 -3.22
C ALA A 55 0.87 -11.55 -2.89
N TYR A 56 0.73 -11.10 -1.64
CA TYR A 56 1.28 -9.82 -1.24
C TYR A 56 2.82 -9.82 -1.27
N ARG A 57 3.44 -10.94 -0.89
CA ARG A 57 4.89 -11.11 -1.01
C ARG A 57 5.34 -11.10 -2.46
N ALA A 58 4.56 -11.70 -3.36
CA ALA A 58 4.84 -11.66 -4.80
C ALA A 58 4.77 -10.21 -5.30
N TYR A 59 3.78 -9.45 -4.85
CA TYR A 59 3.67 -8.04 -5.16
C TYR A 59 4.95 -7.28 -4.73
N GLY A 60 5.36 -7.44 -3.48
CA GLY A 60 6.55 -6.75 -2.97
C GLY A 60 7.83 -7.14 -3.71
N ARG A 61 8.01 -8.44 -3.96
CA ARG A 61 9.20 -8.95 -4.64
C ARG A 61 9.28 -8.49 -6.09
N THR A 62 8.16 -8.55 -6.82
CA THR A 62 8.16 -8.26 -8.26
C THR A 62 8.18 -6.76 -8.56
N THR A 63 7.70 -5.92 -7.62
CA THR A 63 7.70 -4.46 -7.82
C THR A 63 8.92 -3.77 -7.20
N ALA A 64 9.77 -4.50 -6.48
CA ALA A 64 10.89 -3.91 -5.74
C ALA A 64 11.83 -3.07 -6.61
N HIS A 65 12.12 -3.52 -7.83
CA HIS A 65 13.01 -2.79 -8.74
C HIS A 65 12.38 -1.46 -9.20
N ILE A 66 11.06 -1.42 -9.37
CA ILE A 66 10.36 -0.20 -9.76
C ILE A 66 10.32 0.77 -8.58
N PHE A 67 9.98 0.27 -7.40
CA PHE A 67 9.97 1.05 -6.16
C PHE A 67 11.33 1.70 -5.89
N LYS A 68 12.39 0.92 -6.04
CA LYS A 68 13.76 1.42 -5.84
C LYS A 68 14.14 2.45 -6.91
N ARG A 69 13.75 2.20 -8.17
CA ARG A 69 14.09 3.09 -9.29
C ARG A 69 13.51 4.49 -9.09
N VAL A 70 12.29 4.61 -8.57
CA VAL A 70 11.67 5.92 -8.31
C VAL A 70 12.15 6.54 -7.00
N GLY A 71 13.04 5.87 -6.26
CA GLY A 71 13.59 6.38 -5.01
C GLY A 71 12.80 6.03 -3.78
N GLY A 72 11.86 5.09 -3.89
CA GLY A 72 11.07 4.64 -2.76
C GLY A 72 11.89 3.86 -1.75
N ARG A 73 11.51 3.93 -0.49
CA ARG A 73 12.11 3.12 0.58
C ARG A 73 11.12 2.97 1.72
N GLN A 74 11.20 1.84 2.41
CA GLN A 74 10.41 1.63 3.62
C GLN A 74 11.17 2.24 4.80
N VAL A 75 10.55 3.19 5.49
CA VAL A 75 11.20 3.92 6.60
C VAL A 75 10.73 3.46 7.96
N TRP A 76 9.63 2.73 8.02
CA TRP A 76 9.10 2.19 9.27
C TRP A 76 8.22 0.99 8.95
N ALA A 77 8.24 -0.02 9.83
CA ALA A 77 7.34 -1.16 9.76
C ALA A 77 7.05 -1.65 11.18
N GLY A 78 5.82 -2.12 11.38
CA GLY A 78 5.42 -2.72 12.66
C GLY A 78 4.45 -3.86 12.39
N LYS A 79 4.40 -4.81 13.31
CA LYS A 79 3.44 -5.91 13.24
C LYS A 79 2.22 -5.59 14.09
N PRO A 80 1.04 -5.39 13.48
CA PRO A 80 -0.18 -5.13 14.25
C PRO A 80 -0.50 -6.28 15.18
N GLN A 81 -0.95 -5.96 16.38
CA GLN A 81 -1.26 -6.95 17.41
C GLN A 81 -2.68 -6.82 17.93
N VAL A 82 -3.13 -5.59 18.22
CA VAL A 82 -4.46 -5.36 18.76
C VAL A 82 -4.91 -3.92 18.46
N MET A 83 -6.17 -3.75 18.13
CA MET A 83 -6.79 -2.43 18.03
C MET A 83 -7.19 -1.99 19.44
N VAL A 84 -6.31 -1.22 20.10
CA VAL A 84 -6.57 -0.77 21.48
C VAL A 84 -7.73 0.20 21.51
N THR A 85 -7.78 1.11 20.56
CA THR A 85 -8.86 2.09 20.43
C THR A 85 -9.29 2.15 18.97
N GLY A 86 -10.50 1.76 18.67
CA GLY A 86 -11.06 1.75 17.33
C GLY A 86 -11.97 0.53 17.15
N PRO A 87 -12.58 0.41 15.96
CA PRO A 87 -13.43 -0.74 15.68
C PRO A 87 -12.63 -2.04 15.69
N GLN A 88 -13.10 -3.02 16.46
CA GLN A 88 -12.41 -4.33 16.52
C GLN A 88 -12.43 -5.06 15.18
N ALA A 89 -13.39 -4.75 14.32
CA ALA A 89 -13.45 -5.33 12.98
C ALA A 89 -12.36 -4.80 12.05
N GLU A 90 -11.73 -3.67 12.38
CA GLU A 90 -10.59 -3.17 11.61
C GLU A 90 -9.30 -3.81 12.12
N ALA A 91 -9.11 -5.07 11.76
CA ALA A 91 -7.90 -5.83 12.10
C ALA A 91 -6.92 -5.78 10.92
N TRP A 92 -5.66 -5.50 11.19
CA TRP A 92 -4.64 -5.34 10.17
C TRP A 92 -3.53 -6.36 10.35
N ASP A 93 -2.99 -6.85 9.23
CA ASP A 93 -1.91 -7.84 9.22
C ASP A 93 -0.54 -7.21 9.03
N LEU A 94 -0.50 -6.08 8.31
CA LEU A 94 0.75 -5.37 8.01
C LEU A 94 0.55 -3.88 8.24
N ALA A 95 1.58 -3.22 8.76
CA ALA A 95 1.62 -1.77 8.93
C ALA A 95 3.02 -1.28 8.59
N PHE A 96 3.12 -0.32 7.68
CA PHE A 96 4.42 0.23 7.30
C PHE A 96 4.28 1.61 6.66
N ILE A 97 5.39 2.33 6.60
CA ILE A 97 5.46 3.61 5.90
C ILE A 97 6.48 3.49 4.77
N ALA A 98 6.02 3.78 3.55
CA ALA A 98 6.86 3.89 2.37
C ALA A 98 7.08 5.38 2.09
N GLU A 99 8.34 5.78 1.96
CA GLU A 99 8.71 7.15 1.66
C GLU A 99 9.13 7.28 0.21
N TYR A 100 8.72 8.38 -0.41
CA TYR A 100 9.11 8.71 -1.78
C TYR A 100 9.78 10.08 -1.76
N PRO A 101 10.83 10.29 -2.59
CA PRO A 101 11.52 11.59 -2.60
C PRO A 101 10.61 12.73 -3.05
N THR A 102 9.60 12.40 -3.88
CA THR A 102 8.59 13.36 -4.30
C THR A 102 7.26 12.64 -4.48
N SER A 103 6.16 13.36 -4.40
CA SER A 103 4.85 12.83 -4.76
C SER A 103 4.82 12.39 -6.22
N GLY A 104 5.53 13.13 -7.10
CA GLY A 104 5.65 12.76 -8.51
C GLY A 104 6.27 11.38 -8.72
N ALA A 105 7.21 10.98 -7.86
CA ALA A 105 7.81 9.65 -7.93
C ALA A 105 6.78 8.56 -7.70
N PHE A 106 5.89 8.73 -6.73
CA PHE A 106 4.80 7.79 -6.49
C PHE A 106 3.87 7.71 -7.71
N ILE A 107 3.51 8.86 -8.28
CA ILE A 107 2.65 8.92 -9.46
C ILE A 107 3.32 8.19 -10.64
N GLU A 108 4.62 8.40 -10.85
CA GLU A 108 5.38 7.73 -11.89
C GLU A 108 5.32 6.20 -11.72
N MET A 109 5.51 5.72 -10.49
CA MET A 109 5.45 4.29 -10.20
C MET A 109 4.08 3.70 -10.55
N VAL A 110 3.00 4.33 -10.09
CA VAL A 110 1.66 3.77 -10.30
C VAL A 110 1.20 3.85 -11.76
N ARG A 111 1.82 4.70 -12.57
CA ARG A 111 1.55 4.82 -14.00
C ARG A 111 2.40 3.89 -14.85
N ASP A 112 3.45 3.31 -14.29
CA ASP A 112 4.33 2.40 -15.01
C ASP A 112 3.54 1.18 -15.50
N PRO A 113 3.60 0.83 -16.81
CA PRO A 113 2.83 -0.30 -17.33
C PRO A 113 3.20 -1.63 -16.67
N GLU A 114 4.47 -1.84 -16.34
CA GLU A 114 4.90 -3.05 -15.62
C GLU A 114 4.30 -3.08 -14.21
N TYR A 115 4.33 -1.96 -13.49
CA TYR A 115 3.72 -1.87 -12.16
C TYR A 115 2.23 -2.19 -12.21
N ARG A 116 1.53 -1.67 -13.22
CA ARG A 116 0.08 -1.89 -13.38
C ARG A 116 -0.26 -3.36 -13.58
N GLU A 117 0.61 -4.13 -14.21
CA GLU A 117 0.42 -5.58 -14.31
C GLU A 117 0.77 -6.28 -13.00
N LEU A 118 1.87 -5.88 -12.36
CA LEU A 118 2.33 -6.52 -11.12
C LEU A 118 1.45 -6.20 -9.91
N VAL A 119 0.75 -5.08 -9.90
CA VAL A 119 -0.18 -4.73 -8.82
C VAL A 119 -1.35 -5.71 -8.72
N ARG A 120 -1.57 -6.54 -9.74
CA ARG A 120 -2.58 -7.59 -9.72
C ARG A 120 -2.31 -8.62 -8.62
N HIS A 121 -1.04 -8.81 -8.23
CA HIS A 121 -0.69 -9.63 -7.06
C HIS A 121 -1.27 -9.02 -5.78
N ARG A 122 -1.14 -7.71 -5.63
CA ARG A 122 -1.70 -7.00 -4.48
C ARG A 122 -3.22 -7.12 -4.44
N THR A 123 -3.87 -6.90 -5.56
CA THR A 123 -5.32 -7.01 -5.67
C THR A 123 -5.80 -8.41 -5.31
N ALA A 124 -5.06 -9.45 -5.69
CA ALA A 124 -5.41 -10.83 -5.39
C ALA A 124 -5.30 -11.16 -3.89
N GLY A 125 -4.39 -10.51 -3.17
CA GLY A 125 -4.09 -10.86 -1.79
C GLY A 125 -4.69 -9.95 -0.72
N VAL A 126 -5.13 -8.74 -1.07
CA VAL A 126 -5.57 -7.75 -0.09
C VAL A 126 -7.09 -7.80 0.09
N ALA A 127 -7.53 -7.98 1.34
CA ALA A 127 -8.94 -7.97 1.69
C ALA A 127 -9.45 -6.55 1.99
N ASP A 128 -8.62 -5.71 2.59
CA ASP A 128 -8.94 -4.34 2.94
C ASP A 128 -7.64 -3.58 3.19
N SER A 129 -7.66 -2.28 3.02
CA SER A 129 -6.45 -1.49 3.23
C SER A 129 -6.76 -0.04 3.55
N ARG A 130 -5.77 0.64 4.10
CA ARG A 130 -5.77 2.09 4.24
C ARG A 130 -4.44 2.61 3.73
N LEU A 131 -4.50 3.68 2.96
CA LEU A 131 -3.31 4.34 2.44
C LEU A 131 -3.47 5.83 2.73
N LEU A 132 -2.62 6.35 3.61
CA LEU A 132 -2.70 7.74 4.05
C LEU A 132 -1.42 8.48 3.66
N ARG A 133 -1.57 9.57 2.89
CA ARG A 133 -0.45 10.42 2.53
C ARG A 133 -0.11 11.37 3.67
N LEU A 134 1.16 11.40 4.02
CA LEU A 134 1.68 12.27 5.08
C LEU A 134 2.77 13.18 4.52
N ALA A 135 2.77 14.43 4.95
CA ALA A 135 3.94 15.28 4.81
C ALA A 135 4.92 14.89 5.91
N PRO A 136 6.21 14.60 5.60
CA PRO A 136 7.16 14.22 6.64
C PRO A 136 7.35 15.35 7.66
N VAL A 137 7.36 14.95 8.93
CA VAL A 137 7.65 15.85 10.05
C VAL A 137 8.75 15.19 10.87
N ALA A 138 9.76 15.96 11.28
CA ALA A 138 10.81 15.42 12.11
C ALA A 138 10.21 14.90 13.42
N PRO A 139 10.54 13.67 13.85
CA PRO A 139 10.06 13.18 15.13
C PRO A 139 10.63 14.04 16.26
N GLY A 140 9.78 14.42 17.20
CA GLY A 140 10.16 15.24 18.34
C GLY A 140 10.00 14.51 19.65
N GLU A 141 10.26 15.18 20.75
CA GLU A 141 10.11 14.62 22.10
C GLU A 141 8.66 14.75 22.59
N GLY A 142 7.85 15.61 21.97
CA GLY A 142 6.46 15.82 22.31
C GLY A 142 5.52 15.39 21.20
N PHE A 143 4.25 15.66 21.38
CA PHE A 143 3.21 15.29 20.41
C PHE A 143 2.61 16.53 19.75
N GLY A 144 2.30 16.43 18.45
CA GLY A 144 1.64 17.51 17.72
C GLY A 144 2.57 18.66 17.31
N GLU A 145 3.85 18.42 17.25
CA GLU A 145 4.85 19.41 16.87
C GLU A 145 5.04 19.52 15.35
#